data_7063dd3213ebd1680fb6501d96a41516
#
_entry.id   7063dd3213ebd1680fb6501d96a41516
#
_cell.length_a   1.000
_cell.length_b   1.000
_cell.length_c   1.000
_cell.angle_alpha   90.00
_cell.angle_beta   90.00
_cell.angle_gamma   90.00
#
_symmetry.space_group_name_H-M   'P 1'
#
loop_
_entity.id
_entity.type
_entity.pdbx_description
1 polymer ?
#
loop_
_entity_poly.entity_id
_entity_poly.type
_entity_poly.pdbx_seq_one_letter_code
_entity_poly.pdbx_strand_id
1 'polypeptide(L)'
;MRVLGPNDLGNGILVEWDAGTVSPNEFRNAEVIRESYGQLEHSKPFEFYATLQKYGVPNRNGRVYPEKILKRESENYKKMIEKGTALSELNHPESSLIDLDRVSHIITEVWWDGNVLLGKIKLLTSPGFHESGIVSTKGDLAANYLRQGVTLGISSRGVGSLKKVGDQNEVQDDFELICFDLVSSPSTPGAYLFLDKNDRLKYEENLDEEKKMNIERATGMESSSVEKTKSLMDKLTSFLDK
;
A
#
# COMPACT_ATOMS: atom_id res chain seq x y z
N MET A 1 -2.56 23.93 1.67
CA MET A 1 -1.33 23.27 1.14
C MET A 1 -1.79 22.48 -0.10
N ARG A 2 -1.04 22.51 -1.22
CA ARG A 2 -1.49 21.81 -2.44
C ARG A 2 -1.17 20.32 -2.36
N VAL A 3 -1.95 19.49 -3.06
CA VAL A 3 -1.61 18.10 -3.31
C VAL A 3 -0.55 18.03 -4.40
N LEU A 4 0.50 17.22 -4.17
CA LEU A 4 1.55 16.95 -5.15
C LEU A 4 1.14 15.77 -6.04
N GLY A 5 0.98 16.03 -7.32
CA GLY A 5 0.78 15.01 -8.36
C GLY A 5 2.07 14.20 -8.63
N PRO A 6 2.02 13.20 -9.53
CA PRO A 6 3.16 12.31 -9.83
C PRO A 6 4.44 13.02 -10.30
N ASN A 7 4.31 14.15 -11.01
CA ASN A 7 5.43 14.92 -11.56
C ASN A 7 5.76 16.19 -10.77
N ASP A 8 5.03 16.46 -9.67
CA ASP A 8 5.24 17.65 -8.87
C ASP A 8 6.44 17.50 -7.93
N LEU A 9 7.16 18.60 -7.76
CA LEU A 9 8.28 18.73 -6.82
C LEU A 9 7.99 19.83 -5.79
N GLY A 10 8.77 19.87 -4.72
CA GLY A 10 8.64 20.84 -3.64
C GLY A 10 7.79 20.30 -2.48
N ASN A 11 7.23 21.19 -1.66
CA ASN A 11 6.48 20.86 -0.46
C ASN A 11 4.96 20.81 -0.71
N GLY A 12 4.29 19.81 -0.17
CA GLY A 12 2.86 19.62 -0.31
C GLY A 12 2.32 18.37 0.37
N ILE A 13 1.05 18.08 0.12
CA ILE A 13 0.40 16.84 0.56
C ILE A 13 0.75 15.74 -0.45
N LEU A 14 1.35 14.67 0.04
CA LEU A 14 1.66 13.48 -0.72
C LEU A 14 0.54 12.47 -0.54
N VAL A 15 -0.21 12.23 -1.61
CA VAL A 15 -1.30 11.24 -1.66
C VAL A 15 -0.85 10.12 -2.58
N GLU A 16 -0.92 8.90 -2.10
CA GLU A 16 -0.37 7.72 -2.78
C GLU A 16 -1.49 6.88 -3.43
N TRP A 17 -2.32 7.52 -4.25
CA TRP A 17 -3.24 6.81 -5.13
C TRP A 17 -2.71 6.75 -6.56
N ASP A 18 -3.04 5.70 -7.27
CA ASP A 18 -2.64 5.52 -8.66
C ASP A 18 -3.70 6.12 -9.60
N ALA A 19 -3.28 7.09 -10.41
CA ALA A 19 -4.09 7.63 -11.50
C ALA A 19 -3.89 6.86 -12.83
N GLY A 20 -3.03 5.83 -12.81
CA GLY A 20 -2.70 5.03 -13.97
C GLY A 20 -3.68 3.89 -14.24
N THR A 21 -3.46 3.19 -15.33
CA THR A 21 -4.20 1.98 -15.69
C THR A 21 -3.72 0.80 -14.84
N VAL A 22 -4.66 0.13 -14.18
CA VAL A 22 -4.40 -1.13 -13.48
C VAL A 22 -3.90 -2.16 -14.49
N SER A 23 -2.78 -2.83 -14.19
CA SER A 23 -2.27 -3.86 -15.10
C SER A 23 -3.22 -5.06 -15.17
N PRO A 24 -3.35 -5.74 -16.33
CA PRO A 24 -4.19 -6.93 -16.45
C PRO A 24 -3.86 -8.03 -15.43
N ASN A 25 -2.62 -8.07 -14.95
CA ASN A 25 -2.14 -9.07 -14.00
C ASN A 25 -2.65 -8.82 -12.58
N GLU A 26 -2.89 -7.55 -12.20
CA GLU A 26 -3.49 -7.22 -10.91
C GLU A 26 -4.95 -7.67 -10.82
N PHE A 27 -5.67 -7.74 -11.94
CA PHE A 27 -7.03 -8.29 -11.98
C PHE A 27 -7.08 -9.79 -11.66
N ARG A 28 -6.12 -10.59 -12.13
CA ARG A 28 -6.07 -12.03 -11.84
C ARG A 28 -5.80 -12.28 -10.37
N ASN A 29 -4.91 -11.52 -9.78
CA ASN A 29 -4.58 -11.62 -8.35
C ASN A 29 -5.71 -11.08 -7.45
N ALA A 30 -6.59 -10.20 -7.97
CA ALA A 30 -7.78 -9.78 -7.26
C ALA A 30 -8.79 -10.93 -7.03
N GLU A 31 -8.75 -12.02 -7.81
CA GLU A 31 -9.59 -13.19 -7.57
C GLU A 31 -9.25 -13.89 -6.27
N VAL A 32 -7.96 -14.06 -5.96
CA VAL A 32 -7.51 -14.65 -4.69
C VAL A 32 -7.99 -13.81 -3.50
N ILE A 33 -7.95 -12.49 -3.64
CA ILE A 33 -8.42 -11.56 -2.61
C ILE A 33 -9.95 -11.68 -2.45
N ARG A 34 -10.70 -11.70 -3.56
CA ARG A 34 -12.17 -11.80 -3.53
C ARG A 34 -12.68 -13.12 -2.95
N GLU A 35 -12.01 -14.23 -3.25
CA GLU A 35 -12.35 -15.54 -2.69
C GLU A 35 -12.18 -15.54 -1.17
N SER A 36 -11.16 -14.88 -0.63
CA SER A 36 -10.96 -14.76 0.81
C SER A 36 -12.08 -13.95 1.48
N TYR A 37 -12.64 -12.94 0.82
CA TYR A 37 -13.73 -12.11 1.37
C TYR A 37 -15.09 -12.81 1.41
N GLY A 38 -15.32 -13.84 0.60
CA GLY A 38 -16.56 -14.64 0.65
C GLY A 38 -16.78 -15.35 1.98
N GLN A 39 -15.75 -15.42 2.83
CA GLN A 39 -15.80 -16.04 4.16
C GLN A 39 -16.02 -15.02 5.30
N LEU A 40 -16.24 -13.73 5.00
CA LEU A 40 -16.45 -12.71 6.01
C LEU A 40 -17.78 -12.91 6.74
N GLU A 41 -17.70 -13.35 7.99
CA GLU A 41 -18.87 -13.47 8.89
C GLU A 41 -19.22 -12.11 9.49
N HIS A 42 -20.52 -11.78 9.54
CA HIS A 42 -21.01 -10.52 10.13
C HIS A 42 -20.70 -10.38 11.62
N SER A 43 -20.61 -11.51 12.34
CA SER A 43 -20.47 -11.55 13.79
C SER A 43 -19.05 -11.29 14.29
N LYS A 44 -18.05 -11.24 13.40
CA LYS A 44 -16.65 -11.05 13.77
C LYS A 44 -16.17 -9.63 13.44
N PRO A 45 -15.21 -9.09 14.19
CA PRO A 45 -14.54 -7.84 13.82
C PRO A 45 -13.93 -7.96 12.43
N PHE A 46 -14.09 -6.91 11.61
CA PHE A 46 -13.47 -6.86 10.28
C PHE A 46 -12.02 -6.39 10.44
N GLU A 47 -11.12 -7.35 10.57
CA GLU A 47 -9.68 -7.14 10.69
C GLU A 47 -8.94 -7.73 9.48
N PHE A 48 -7.96 -7.01 8.99
CA PHE A 48 -7.20 -7.35 7.79
C PHE A 48 -5.71 -7.10 8.00
N TYR A 49 -4.90 -7.81 7.24
CA TYR A 49 -3.47 -7.54 7.06
C TYR A 49 -3.25 -6.81 5.74
N ALA A 50 -2.28 -5.89 5.68
CA ALA A 50 -1.95 -5.20 4.45
C ALA A 50 -0.47 -4.81 4.37
N THR A 51 0.03 -4.71 3.13
CA THR A 51 1.22 -3.95 2.83
C THR A 51 0.84 -2.46 2.86
N LEU A 52 1.45 -1.69 3.77
CA LEU A 52 1.16 -0.27 3.93
C LEU A 52 2.05 0.60 3.03
N GLN A 53 3.36 0.31 2.99
CA GLN A 53 4.34 1.06 2.20
C GLN A 53 5.62 0.24 1.99
N LYS A 54 6.47 0.67 1.05
CA LYS A 54 7.80 0.07 0.80
C LYS A 54 8.85 1.17 0.70
N TYR A 55 10.04 0.96 1.29
CA TYR A 55 11.16 1.88 1.12
C TYR A 55 12.12 1.41 0.03
N GLY A 56 12.88 2.37 -0.54
CA GLY A 56 13.96 2.10 -1.50
C GLY A 56 13.51 1.64 -2.89
N VAL A 57 12.20 1.57 -3.14
CA VAL A 57 11.65 1.22 -4.45
C VAL A 57 10.65 2.29 -4.91
N PRO A 58 10.62 2.63 -6.21
CA PRO A 58 9.63 3.57 -6.72
C PRO A 58 8.22 2.96 -6.65
N ASN A 59 7.27 3.74 -6.17
CA ASN A 59 5.86 3.42 -6.30
C ASN A 59 5.35 3.80 -7.70
N ARG A 60 4.05 3.60 -7.98
CA ARG A 60 3.46 3.93 -9.29
C ARG A 60 3.44 5.41 -9.61
N ASN A 61 3.56 6.28 -8.62
CA ASN A 61 3.74 7.73 -8.80
C ASN A 61 5.21 8.12 -9.04
N GLY A 62 6.12 7.15 -9.18
CA GLY A 62 7.55 7.38 -9.35
C GLY A 62 8.24 7.94 -8.10
N ARG A 63 7.60 7.86 -6.94
CA ARG A 63 8.16 8.34 -5.66
C ARG A 63 8.92 7.23 -4.96
N VAL A 64 10.10 7.60 -4.45
CA VAL A 64 10.92 6.71 -3.60
C VAL A 64 10.95 7.27 -2.19
N TYR A 65 10.64 6.42 -1.24
CA TYR A 65 10.74 6.73 0.18
C TYR A 65 12.05 6.16 0.71
N PRO A 66 12.99 6.99 1.22
CA PRO A 66 14.20 6.51 1.85
C PRO A 66 13.91 5.69 3.11
N GLU A 67 14.70 4.64 3.36
CA GLU A 67 14.56 3.77 4.53
C GLU A 67 14.50 4.57 5.84
N LYS A 68 15.46 5.48 6.04
CA LYS A 68 15.57 6.31 7.24
C LYS A 68 14.27 7.05 7.53
N ILE A 69 13.64 7.60 6.50
CA ILE A 69 12.42 8.40 6.63
C ILE A 69 11.24 7.50 7.02
N LEU A 70 10.99 6.42 6.26
CA LEU A 70 9.87 5.54 6.58
C LEU A 70 10.04 4.81 7.91
N LYS A 71 11.26 4.46 8.29
CA LYS A 71 11.54 3.87 9.61
C LYS A 71 11.20 4.86 10.73
N ARG A 72 11.64 6.12 10.62
CA ARG A 72 11.29 7.18 11.56
C ARG A 72 9.78 7.38 11.67
N GLU A 73 9.10 7.49 10.52
CA GLU A 73 7.65 7.73 10.49
C GLU A 73 6.85 6.52 10.99
N SER A 74 7.30 5.30 10.74
CA SER A 74 6.66 4.12 11.31
C SER A 74 6.75 4.08 12.85
N GLU A 75 7.87 4.51 13.44
CA GLU A 75 7.99 4.62 14.89
C GLU A 75 7.12 5.75 15.47
N ASN A 76 6.99 6.88 14.77
CA ASN A 76 6.04 7.92 15.16
C ASN A 76 4.59 7.43 15.07
N TYR A 77 4.27 6.67 14.02
CA TYR A 77 2.94 6.10 13.83
C TYR A 77 2.55 5.07 14.90
N LYS A 78 3.50 4.27 15.42
CA LYS A 78 3.28 3.38 16.56
C LYS A 78 2.78 4.14 17.79
N LYS A 79 3.30 5.35 18.05
CA LYS A 79 2.81 6.19 19.16
C LYS A 79 1.35 6.63 18.96
N MET A 80 0.91 6.82 17.70
CA MET A 80 -0.50 7.10 17.40
C MET A 80 -1.37 5.87 17.66
N ILE A 81 -0.87 4.68 17.31
CA ILE A 81 -1.55 3.40 17.61
C ILE A 81 -1.72 3.23 19.12
N GLU A 82 -0.64 3.41 19.90
CA GLU A 82 -0.66 3.31 21.36
C GLU A 82 -1.66 4.29 22.01
N LYS A 83 -1.81 5.49 21.43
CA LYS A 83 -2.77 6.51 21.88
C LYS A 83 -4.20 6.26 21.38
N GLY A 84 -4.43 5.28 20.50
CA GLY A 84 -5.74 5.06 19.86
C GLY A 84 -6.14 6.15 18.85
N THR A 85 -5.17 6.88 18.30
CA THR A 85 -5.39 7.98 17.35
C THR A 85 -4.96 7.69 15.92
N ALA A 86 -4.57 6.45 15.61
CA ALA A 86 -4.18 6.01 14.25
C ALA A 86 -5.40 5.83 13.33
N LEU A 87 -6.24 6.88 13.26
CA LEU A 87 -7.46 6.94 12.44
C LEU A 87 -7.10 7.13 10.98
N SER A 88 -7.92 6.53 10.10
CA SER A 88 -7.76 6.60 8.65
C SER A 88 -9.12 6.64 7.95
N GLU A 89 -9.15 7.21 6.74
CA GLU A 89 -10.38 7.53 6.05
C GLU A 89 -10.68 6.57 4.89
N LEU A 90 -11.94 6.57 4.46
CA LEU A 90 -12.37 5.99 3.20
C LEU A 90 -12.18 7.03 2.11
N ASN A 91 -11.30 6.71 1.15
CA ASN A 91 -10.81 7.57 0.09
C ASN A 91 -9.86 8.69 0.58
N HIS A 92 -8.96 9.15 -0.29
CA HIS A 92 -8.04 10.25 0.02
C HIS A 92 -8.72 11.61 -0.12
N PRO A 93 -8.81 12.44 0.93
CA PRO A 93 -9.13 13.86 0.78
C PRO A 93 -7.89 14.67 0.39
N GLU A 94 -8.09 15.84 -0.19
CA GLU A 94 -7.04 16.84 -0.43
C GLU A 94 -6.72 17.66 0.84
N SER A 95 -6.57 16.96 1.96
CA SER A 95 -6.39 17.56 3.28
C SER A 95 -5.30 16.84 4.08
N SER A 96 -4.56 17.59 4.89
CA SER A 96 -3.64 17.07 5.88
C SER A 96 -4.31 16.73 7.22
N LEU A 97 -5.58 17.08 7.39
CA LEU A 97 -6.36 16.79 8.60
C LEU A 97 -7.22 15.54 8.38
N ILE A 98 -7.41 14.78 9.45
CA ILE A 98 -8.37 13.67 9.48
C ILE A 98 -9.78 14.26 9.68
N ASP A 99 -10.68 13.91 8.77
CA ASP A 99 -12.10 14.22 8.88
C ASP A 99 -12.83 13.05 9.55
N LEU A 100 -13.32 13.26 10.76
CA LEU A 100 -13.98 12.22 11.55
C LEU A 100 -15.25 11.66 10.89
N ASP A 101 -15.92 12.45 10.04
CA ASP A 101 -17.08 11.98 9.27
C ASP A 101 -16.70 11.01 8.15
N ARG A 102 -15.41 10.94 7.80
CA ARG A 102 -14.85 10.08 6.75
C ARG A 102 -14.09 8.88 7.30
N VAL A 103 -13.80 8.86 8.60
CA VAL A 103 -13.07 7.77 9.24
C VAL A 103 -13.78 6.43 9.02
N SER A 104 -13.06 5.46 8.48
CA SER A 104 -13.56 4.12 8.19
C SER A 104 -12.86 3.02 8.98
N HIS A 105 -11.62 3.27 9.41
CA HIS A 105 -10.80 2.25 10.06
C HIS A 105 -9.71 2.87 10.93
N ILE A 106 -9.07 2.01 11.71
CA ILE A 106 -7.85 2.29 12.45
C ILE A 106 -6.77 1.28 12.07
N ILE A 107 -5.52 1.72 12.13
CA ILE A 107 -4.38 0.81 12.12
C ILE A 107 -4.10 0.39 13.56
N THR A 108 -4.05 -0.91 13.81
CA THR A 108 -3.86 -1.46 15.16
C THR A 108 -2.44 -1.96 15.44
N GLU A 109 -1.72 -2.33 14.39
CA GLU A 109 -0.33 -2.80 14.46
C GLU A 109 0.43 -2.39 13.20
N VAL A 110 1.74 -2.12 13.34
CA VAL A 110 2.67 -1.96 12.22
C VAL A 110 3.99 -2.65 12.53
N TRP A 111 4.58 -3.31 11.53
CA TRP A 111 5.88 -3.98 11.64
C TRP A 111 6.58 -4.03 10.29
N TRP A 112 7.89 -4.29 10.31
CA TRP A 112 8.70 -4.42 9.11
C TRP A 112 8.96 -5.88 8.76
N ASP A 113 8.90 -6.18 7.45
CA ASP A 113 9.36 -7.42 6.84
C ASP A 113 10.26 -7.02 5.65
N GLY A 114 11.58 -7.11 5.83
CA GLY A 114 12.55 -6.54 4.89
C GLY A 114 12.32 -5.05 4.68
N ASN A 115 12.06 -4.66 3.44
CA ASN A 115 11.78 -3.27 3.07
C ASN A 115 10.27 -2.93 3.02
N VAL A 116 9.42 -3.86 3.44
CA VAL A 116 7.97 -3.72 3.42
C VAL A 116 7.45 -3.37 4.81
N LEU A 117 6.74 -2.26 4.93
CA LEU A 117 5.96 -1.91 6.12
C LEU A 117 4.60 -2.61 6.02
N LEU A 118 4.33 -3.47 6.95
CA LEU A 118 3.09 -4.21 7.11
C LEU A 118 2.24 -3.62 8.23
N GLY A 119 0.93 -3.81 8.15
CA GLY A 119 0.03 -3.40 9.20
C GLY A 119 -1.18 -4.30 9.35
N LYS A 120 -1.80 -4.20 10.52
CA LYS A 120 -3.10 -4.76 10.82
C LYS A 120 -4.12 -3.64 10.88
N ILE A 121 -5.25 -3.83 10.21
CA ILE A 121 -6.29 -2.85 9.98
C ILE A 121 -7.58 -3.37 10.59
N LYS A 122 -8.28 -2.51 11.34
CA LYS A 122 -9.60 -2.81 11.87
C LYS A 122 -10.61 -1.81 11.33
N LEU A 123 -11.64 -2.29 10.60
CA LEU A 123 -12.75 -1.45 10.18
C LEU A 123 -13.60 -1.06 11.38
N LEU A 124 -14.02 0.20 11.42
CA LEU A 124 -14.90 0.74 12.47
C LEU A 124 -16.36 0.54 12.08
N THR A 125 -16.81 -0.70 12.26
CA THR A 125 -18.18 -1.10 11.94
C THR A 125 -19.13 -0.91 13.12
N SER A 126 -20.39 -0.56 12.83
CA SER A 126 -21.43 -0.35 13.82
C SER A 126 -22.06 -1.66 14.31
N PRO A 127 -22.64 -1.70 15.53
CA PRO A 127 -23.42 -2.85 15.96
C PRO A 127 -24.58 -3.20 15.01
N GLY A 128 -25.29 -2.20 14.48
CA GLY A 128 -26.39 -2.42 13.54
C GLY A 128 -25.93 -3.07 12.22
N PHE A 129 -24.67 -2.86 11.79
CA PHE A 129 -24.11 -3.57 10.66
C PHE A 129 -23.91 -5.06 10.97
N HIS A 130 -23.40 -5.38 12.14
CA HIS A 130 -23.20 -6.77 12.58
C HIS A 130 -24.50 -7.53 12.78
N GLU A 131 -25.52 -6.87 13.34
CA GLU A 131 -26.81 -7.50 13.68
C GLU A 131 -27.75 -7.61 12.47
N SER A 132 -27.79 -6.60 11.62
CA SER A 132 -28.84 -6.44 10.59
C SER A 132 -28.31 -6.00 9.22
N GLY A 133 -26.98 -5.85 9.04
CA GLY A 133 -26.39 -5.38 7.80
C GLY A 133 -26.64 -3.91 7.47
N ILE A 134 -27.11 -3.12 8.47
CA ILE A 134 -27.41 -1.68 8.29
C ILE A 134 -26.09 -0.90 8.17
N VAL A 135 -25.88 -0.25 7.04
CA VAL A 135 -24.72 0.61 6.78
C VAL A 135 -24.96 2.00 7.36
N SER A 136 -24.24 2.38 8.42
CA SER A 136 -24.36 3.68 9.08
C SER A 136 -23.03 4.43 9.21
N THR A 137 -21.91 3.73 9.15
CA THR A 137 -20.56 4.31 9.23
C THR A 137 -19.78 4.11 7.93
N LYS A 138 -18.66 4.80 7.78
CA LYS A 138 -17.73 4.57 6.66
C LYS A 138 -17.05 3.20 6.77
N GLY A 139 -16.86 2.70 7.99
CA GLY A 139 -16.41 1.33 8.23
C GLY A 139 -17.39 0.28 7.75
N ASP A 140 -18.70 0.48 8.00
CA ASP A 140 -19.76 -0.39 7.47
C ASP A 140 -19.79 -0.40 5.95
N LEU A 141 -19.63 0.79 5.34
CA LEU A 141 -19.59 0.93 3.87
C LEU A 141 -18.41 0.18 3.29
N ALA A 142 -17.20 0.32 3.86
CA ALA A 142 -16.01 -0.40 3.43
C ALA A 142 -16.20 -1.92 3.58
N ALA A 143 -16.72 -2.38 4.73
CA ALA A 143 -17.02 -3.79 4.97
C ALA A 143 -18.05 -4.35 3.97
N ASN A 144 -19.07 -3.57 3.63
CA ASN A 144 -20.07 -3.95 2.64
C ASN A 144 -19.48 -4.08 1.23
N TYR A 145 -18.56 -3.18 0.82
CA TYR A 145 -17.83 -3.31 -0.44
C TYR A 145 -17.03 -4.61 -0.50
N LEU A 146 -16.26 -4.89 0.54
CA LEU A 146 -15.45 -6.12 0.60
C LEU A 146 -16.33 -7.38 0.51
N ARG A 147 -17.46 -7.42 1.21
CA ARG A 147 -18.42 -8.53 1.13
C ARG A 147 -19.04 -8.72 -0.26
N GLN A 148 -19.18 -7.64 -1.02
CA GLN A 148 -19.64 -7.71 -2.42
C GLN A 148 -18.51 -8.03 -3.40
N GLY A 149 -17.31 -8.36 -2.93
CA GLY A 149 -16.16 -8.70 -3.75
C GLY A 149 -15.43 -7.49 -4.35
N VAL A 150 -15.69 -6.28 -3.83
CA VAL A 150 -14.91 -5.10 -4.22
C VAL A 150 -13.56 -5.16 -3.54
N THR A 151 -12.49 -5.09 -4.30
CA THR A 151 -11.12 -5.04 -3.78
C THR A 151 -10.77 -3.62 -3.36
N LEU A 152 -10.38 -3.45 -2.08
CA LEU A 152 -9.90 -2.19 -1.56
C LEU A 152 -8.39 -2.27 -1.29
N GLY A 153 -7.67 -1.19 -1.65
CA GLY A 153 -6.26 -1.01 -1.34
C GLY A 153 -6.04 -0.08 -0.16
N ILE A 154 -4.80 -0.06 0.32
CA ILE A 154 -4.30 0.87 1.33
C ILE A 154 -3.29 1.81 0.69
N SER A 155 -3.32 3.06 1.12
CA SER A 155 -2.45 4.09 0.58
C SER A 155 -2.07 5.14 1.61
N SER A 156 -0.77 5.47 1.70
CA SER A 156 -0.29 6.46 2.65
C SER A 156 -0.64 7.88 2.24
N ARG A 157 -0.95 8.70 3.23
CA ARG A 157 -1.10 10.15 3.11
C ARG A 157 -0.16 10.83 4.10
N GLY A 158 0.60 11.81 3.63
CA GLY A 158 1.54 12.55 4.44
C GLY A 158 1.81 13.94 3.88
N VAL A 159 2.62 14.69 4.58
CA VAL A 159 3.08 16.03 4.20
C VAL A 159 4.60 16.02 4.12
N GLY A 160 5.17 16.61 3.11
CA GLY A 160 6.62 16.69 2.96
C GLY A 160 7.04 17.24 1.61
N SER A 161 8.34 17.24 1.37
CA SER A 161 8.93 17.71 0.13
C SER A 161 9.35 16.55 -0.76
N LEU A 162 9.28 16.78 -2.07
CA LEU A 162 9.82 15.92 -3.11
C LEU A 162 10.97 16.62 -3.82
N LYS A 163 12.05 15.88 -4.05
CA LYS A 163 13.22 16.34 -4.81
C LYS A 163 13.60 15.30 -5.84
N LYS A 164 13.99 15.76 -7.02
CA LYS A 164 14.52 14.87 -8.04
C LYS A 164 15.94 14.44 -7.69
N VAL A 165 16.17 13.13 -7.62
CA VAL A 165 17.48 12.50 -7.39
C VAL A 165 17.69 11.48 -8.51
N GLY A 166 18.54 11.80 -9.47
CA GLY A 166 18.62 11.05 -10.73
C GLY A 166 17.30 11.09 -11.48
N ASP A 167 16.74 9.94 -11.81
CA ASP A 167 15.46 9.81 -12.52
C ASP A 167 14.25 9.62 -11.59
N GLN A 168 14.47 9.61 -10.25
CA GLN A 168 13.44 9.36 -9.25
C GLN A 168 13.01 10.62 -8.51
N ASN A 169 11.77 10.65 -8.04
CA ASN A 169 11.25 11.66 -7.14
C ASN A 169 11.39 11.15 -5.70
N GLU A 170 12.41 11.61 -4.99
CA GLU A 170 12.71 11.17 -3.64
C GLU A 170 11.99 12.04 -2.59
N VAL A 171 11.34 11.37 -1.63
CA VAL A 171 10.71 11.99 -0.47
C VAL A 171 11.81 12.48 0.48
N GLN A 172 11.67 13.71 0.97
CA GLN A 172 12.69 14.37 1.78
C GLN A 172 12.48 14.20 3.29
N ASP A 173 13.46 14.63 4.06
CA ASP A 173 13.55 14.41 5.52
C ASP A 173 12.46 15.16 6.33
N ASP A 174 11.79 16.13 5.72
CA ASP A 174 10.64 16.87 6.26
C ASP A 174 9.30 16.12 6.12
N PHE A 175 9.32 14.88 5.62
CA PHE A 175 8.11 14.07 5.49
C PHE A 175 7.54 13.69 6.85
N GLU A 176 6.23 13.89 7.00
CA GLU A 176 5.43 13.48 8.15
C GLU A 176 4.25 12.62 7.66
N LEU A 177 4.16 11.39 8.16
CA LEU A 177 3.08 10.46 7.86
C LEU A 177 1.84 10.83 8.65
N ILE A 178 0.70 10.98 7.96
CA ILE A 178 -0.60 11.30 8.59
C ILE A 178 -1.38 10.01 8.85
N CYS A 179 -1.62 9.21 7.82
CA CYS A 179 -2.46 8.02 7.91
C CYS A 179 -2.27 7.08 6.70
N PHE A 180 -3.02 5.98 6.72
CA PHE A 180 -3.12 5.01 5.63
C PHE A 180 -4.57 4.83 5.23
N ASP A 181 -5.04 5.54 4.21
CA ASP A 181 -6.44 5.54 3.79
C ASP A 181 -6.81 4.33 2.92
N LEU A 182 -8.10 3.93 2.95
CA LEU A 182 -8.64 2.95 2.02
C LEU A 182 -8.94 3.60 0.67
N VAL A 183 -8.43 2.99 -0.41
CA VAL A 183 -8.58 3.49 -1.78
C VAL A 183 -8.94 2.37 -2.75
N SER A 184 -9.45 2.74 -3.93
CA SER A 184 -9.72 1.79 -5.01
C SER A 184 -8.45 1.32 -5.73
N SER A 185 -7.41 2.16 -5.80
CA SER A 185 -6.16 1.89 -6.53
C SER A 185 -4.96 2.43 -5.77
N PRO A 186 -4.22 1.58 -5.02
CA PRO A 186 -3.05 1.99 -4.27
C PRO A 186 -1.83 2.16 -5.20
N SER A 187 -0.98 3.17 -4.94
CA SER A 187 0.27 3.35 -5.68
C SER A 187 1.38 2.40 -5.25
N THR A 188 1.35 1.92 -4.02
CA THR A 188 2.30 0.89 -3.54
C THR A 188 1.89 -0.48 -4.08
N PRO A 189 2.72 -1.15 -4.90
CA PRO A 189 2.39 -2.47 -5.43
C PRO A 189 2.11 -3.50 -4.33
N GLY A 190 0.97 -4.20 -4.43
CA GLY A 190 0.54 -5.20 -3.47
C GLY A 190 -0.13 -4.66 -2.20
N ALA A 191 -0.41 -3.36 -2.12
CA ALA A 191 -1.02 -2.74 -0.95
C ALA A 191 -2.55 -2.96 -0.90
N TYR A 192 -2.95 -4.22 -0.81
CA TYR A 192 -4.36 -4.65 -0.68
C TYR A 192 -4.61 -5.25 0.70
N LEU A 193 -5.90 -5.42 1.04
CA LEU A 193 -6.34 -6.03 2.29
C LEU A 193 -6.37 -7.55 2.16
N PHE A 194 -5.90 -8.26 3.18
CA PHE A 194 -5.93 -9.72 3.27
C PHE A 194 -6.49 -10.14 4.63
N LEU A 195 -7.32 -11.16 4.66
CA LEU A 195 -7.85 -11.72 5.92
C LEU A 195 -6.78 -12.47 6.70
N ASP A 196 -5.83 -13.08 6.01
CA ASP A 196 -4.75 -13.87 6.59
C ASP A 196 -3.38 -13.40 6.08
N LYS A 197 -2.36 -13.53 6.93
CA LYS A 197 -0.97 -13.22 6.55
C LYS A 197 -0.47 -14.11 5.41
N ASN A 198 -0.90 -15.35 5.37
CA ASN A 198 -0.46 -16.32 4.35
C ASN A 198 -1.06 -15.99 2.97
N ASP A 199 -2.28 -15.43 2.93
CA ASP A 199 -2.89 -15.00 1.67
C ASP A 199 -2.11 -13.85 1.05
N ARG A 200 -1.59 -12.94 1.87
CA ARG A 200 -0.65 -11.89 1.42
C ARG A 200 0.62 -12.48 0.82
N LEU A 201 1.21 -13.47 1.47
CA LEU A 201 2.43 -14.13 0.96
C LEU A 201 2.18 -14.82 -0.38
N LYS A 202 1.10 -15.56 -0.52
CA LYS A 202 0.69 -16.19 -1.78
C LYS A 202 0.49 -15.15 -2.90
N TYR A 203 -0.11 -14.01 -2.56
CA TYR A 203 -0.30 -12.93 -3.53
C TYR A 203 1.05 -12.37 -4.02
N GLU A 204 2.03 -12.16 -3.14
CA GLU A 204 3.36 -11.68 -3.50
C GLU A 204 4.14 -12.72 -4.32
N GLU A 205 4.07 -14.00 -3.95
CA GLU A 205 4.68 -15.10 -4.71
C GLU A 205 4.13 -15.16 -6.13
N ASN A 206 2.81 -15.06 -6.31
CA ASN A 206 2.17 -15.03 -7.62
C ASN A 206 2.62 -13.84 -8.47
N LEU A 207 2.79 -12.65 -7.86
CA LEU A 207 3.30 -11.47 -8.56
C LEU A 207 4.73 -11.66 -9.05
N ASP A 208 5.59 -12.31 -8.26
CA ASP A 208 6.98 -12.54 -8.63
C ASP A 208 7.10 -13.62 -9.70
N GLU A 209 6.28 -14.67 -9.66
CA GLU A 209 6.20 -15.68 -10.72
C GLU A 209 5.71 -15.07 -12.04
N GLU A 210 4.70 -14.21 -12.01
CA GLU A 210 4.24 -13.52 -13.21
C GLU A 210 5.28 -12.58 -13.81
N LYS A 211 6.04 -11.85 -12.96
CA LYS A 211 7.16 -11.04 -13.44
C LYS A 211 8.21 -11.90 -14.14
N LYS A 212 8.56 -13.05 -13.57
CA LYS A 212 9.48 -14.02 -14.18
C LYS A 212 8.97 -14.49 -15.53
N MET A 213 7.72 -14.96 -15.61
CA MET A 213 7.10 -15.41 -16.87
C MET A 213 7.04 -14.30 -17.93
N ASN A 214 6.76 -13.06 -17.55
CA ASN A 214 6.72 -11.95 -18.49
C ASN A 214 8.09 -11.60 -19.04
N ILE A 215 9.15 -11.69 -18.21
CA ILE A 215 10.53 -11.52 -18.64
C ILE A 215 10.91 -12.65 -19.62
N GLU A 216 10.57 -13.89 -19.32
CA GLU A 216 10.82 -15.04 -20.19
C GLU A 216 10.11 -14.90 -21.56
N ARG A 217 8.84 -14.48 -21.56
CA ARG A 217 8.09 -14.22 -22.80
C ARG A 217 8.67 -13.07 -23.63
N ALA A 218 9.11 -11.99 -22.96
CA ALA A 218 9.65 -10.82 -23.64
C ALA A 218 11.07 -11.03 -24.18
N THR A 219 11.88 -11.84 -23.49
CA THR A 219 13.29 -12.04 -23.82
C THR A 219 13.59 -13.38 -24.52
N GLY A 220 12.66 -14.35 -24.48
CA GLY A 220 12.88 -15.73 -24.92
C GLY A 220 13.93 -16.48 -24.08
N MET A 221 14.31 -15.93 -22.93
CA MET A 221 15.31 -16.50 -22.01
C MET A 221 14.62 -16.96 -20.73
N GLU A 222 15.08 -18.07 -20.16
CA GLU A 222 14.66 -18.48 -18.81
C GLU A 222 15.10 -17.42 -17.78
N SER A 223 14.27 -17.15 -16.79
CA SER A 223 14.50 -16.13 -15.75
C SER A 223 15.85 -16.32 -15.02
N SER A 224 16.27 -17.57 -14.80
CA SER A 224 17.59 -17.91 -14.23
C SER A 224 18.76 -17.40 -15.07
N SER A 225 18.62 -17.35 -16.39
CA SER A 225 19.63 -16.84 -17.33
C SER A 225 19.68 -15.32 -17.32
N VAL A 226 18.53 -14.65 -17.18
CA VAL A 226 18.45 -13.19 -17.09
C VAL A 226 19.08 -12.69 -15.79
N GLU A 227 18.81 -13.33 -14.65
CA GLU A 227 19.42 -12.98 -13.36
C GLU A 227 20.94 -13.18 -13.37
N LYS A 228 21.42 -14.26 -13.96
CA LYS A 228 22.87 -14.49 -14.14
C LYS A 228 23.52 -13.43 -15.02
N THR A 229 22.88 -13.05 -16.12
CA THR A 229 23.38 -12.01 -17.03
C THR A 229 23.41 -10.66 -16.33
N LYS A 230 22.36 -10.29 -15.56
CA LYS A 230 22.32 -9.05 -14.78
C LYS A 230 23.42 -9.02 -13.72
N SER A 231 23.59 -10.10 -12.95
CA SER A 231 24.68 -10.23 -11.95
C SER A 231 26.08 -10.13 -12.58
N LEU A 232 26.27 -10.63 -13.81
CA LEU A 232 27.53 -10.49 -14.56
C LEU A 232 27.74 -9.05 -15.04
N MET A 233 26.70 -8.38 -15.51
CA MET A 233 26.77 -6.96 -15.92
C MET A 233 27.08 -6.06 -14.72
N ASP A 234 26.43 -6.25 -13.58
CA ASP A 234 26.71 -5.50 -12.36
C ASP A 234 28.15 -5.67 -11.87
N LYS A 235 28.70 -6.89 -11.96
CA LYS A 235 30.12 -7.17 -11.67
C LYS A 235 31.06 -6.51 -12.65
N LEU A 236 30.74 -6.50 -13.95
CA LEU A 236 31.55 -5.83 -14.99
C LEU A 236 31.55 -4.31 -14.79
N THR A 237 30.41 -3.71 -14.50
CA THR A 237 30.30 -2.27 -14.21
C THR A 237 31.15 -1.91 -13.00
N SER A 238 31.05 -2.69 -11.92
CA SER A 238 31.86 -2.46 -10.70
C SER A 238 33.41 -2.67 -10.93
N PHE A 239 33.81 -3.32 -12.01
CA PHE A 239 35.23 -3.50 -12.38
C PHE A 239 35.74 -2.36 -13.26
N LEU A 240 34.84 -1.71 -14.02
CA LEU A 240 35.18 -0.58 -14.90
C LEU A 240 35.23 0.76 -14.17
N ASP A 241 34.56 0.84 -12.99
CA ASP A 241 34.53 2.02 -12.13
C ASP A 241 35.68 2.08 -11.10
N LYS A 242 36.68 1.18 -11.24
CA LYS A 242 37.92 1.17 -10.45
C LYS A 242 39.13 1.54 -11.31
#